data_1c360569b0ca9915a314e84e26e0f890
#
_entry.id   1c360569b0ca9915a314e84e26e0f890
#
_cell.length_a   1.000
_cell.length_b   1.000
_cell.length_c   1.000
_cell.angle_alpha   90.00
_cell.angle_beta   90.00
_cell.angle_gamma   90.00
#
_symmetry.space_group_name_H-M   'P 1'
#
loop_
_entity.id
_entity.type
_entity.pdbx_description
1 polymer ?
#
loop_
_entity_poly.entity_id
_entity_poly.type
_entity_poly.pdbx_seq_one_letter_code
_entity_poly.pdbx_strand_id
1 'polypeptide(L)'
;MDLGVRLKTIRKRHKMSQRELAKRAGVTNSTISMIEKNTVSPSFSSLLKVLKGFPMGVEEFFTTDLVMTKQVVFRAHEQADMSAQGVAIKLIGHSVADRNISMLSETYPAGADTGEEMIKYDGEEAGIVIEGEIELTVDHQIYHLVPGDGYFFHTHLPHRFRNLGDITAKVVSANTGNVAH
;
A
#
# COMPACT_ATOMS: atom_id res chain seq x y z
N MET A 1 17.02 12.30 16.78
CA MET A 1 15.87 11.41 16.50
C MET A 1 14.81 11.69 17.55
N ASP A 2 13.59 12.03 17.15
CA ASP A 2 12.47 12.27 18.06
C ASP A 2 11.78 10.92 18.39
N LEU A 3 11.96 10.47 19.64
CA LEU A 3 11.47 9.17 20.08
C LEU A 3 9.93 9.09 20.11
N GLY A 4 9.27 10.18 20.51
CA GLY A 4 7.80 10.20 20.60
C GLY A 4 7.15 10.17 19.24
N VAL A 5 7.66 10.94 18.29
CA VAL A 5 7.21 10.91 16.90
C VAL A 5 7.44 9.52 16.31
N ARG A 6 8.61 8.91 16.58
CA ARG A 6 8.92 7.57 16.12
C ARG A 6 7.95 6.51 16.64
N LEU A 7 7.72 6.51 17.97
CA LEU A 7 6.79 5.60 18.61
C LEU A 7 5.39 5.71 18.01
N LYS A 8 4.90 6.95 17.87
CA LYS A 8 3.58 7.24 17.28
C LYS A 8 3.47 6.75 15.85
N THR A 9 4.52 6.97 15.02
CA THR A 9 4.54 6.57 13.62
C THR A 9 4.51 5.05 13.49
N ILE A 10 5.36 4.34 14.24
CA ILE A 10 5.38 2.86 14.22
C ILE A 10 4.05 2.29 14.72
N ARG A 11 3.49 2.84 15.81
CA ARG A 11 2.19 2.41 16.30
C ARG A 11 1.09 2.52 15.22
N LYS A 12 1.05 3.65 14.53
CA LYS A 12 0.08 3.87 13.45
C LYS A 12 0.29 2.91 12.27
N ARG A 13 1.55 2.64 11.88
CA ARG A 13 1.88 1.63 10.85
C ARG A 13 1.30 0.25 11.20
N HIS A 14 1.32 -0.10 12.49
CA HIS A 14 0.70 -1.33 12.97
C HIS A 14 -0.80 -1.21 13.24
N LYS A 15 -1.45 -0.13 12.78
CA LYS A 15 -2.90 0.13 12.95
C LYS A 15 -3.38 0.03 14.41
N MET A 16 -2.49 0.28 15.38
CA MET A 16 -2.80 0.20 16.80
C MET A 16 -3.26 1.56 17.36
N SER A 17 -4.28 1.54 18.24
CA SER A 17 -4.59 2.68 19.10
C SER A 17 -3.57 2.81 20.24
N GLN A 18 -3.44 3.99 20.85
CA GLN A 18 -2.60 4.15 22.05
C GLN A 18 -3.04 3.20 23.18
N ARG A 19 -4.35 2.98 23.33
CA ARG A 19 -4.93 2.08 24.32
C ARG A 19 -4.54 0.61 24.05
N GLU A 20 -4.50 0.22 22.81
CA GLU A 20 -4.10 -1.13 22.43
C GLU A 20 -2.62 -1.38 22.67
N LEU A 21 -1.74 -0.44 22.25
CA LEU A 21 -0.32 -0.53 22.55
C LEU A 21 -0.06 -0.58 24.05
N ALA A 22 -0.73 0.27 24.82
CA ALA A 22 -0.62 0.30 26.27
C ALA A 22 -1.01 -1.05 26.91
N LYS A 23 -2.11 -1.65 26.45
CA LYS A 23 -2.56 -2.99 26.89
C LYS A 23 -1.51 -4.06 26.58
N ARG A 24 -0.98 -4.10 25.35
CA ARG A 24 0.04 -5.08 24.93
C ARG A 24 1.35 -4.92 25.69
N ALA A 25 1.76 -3.68 25.93
CA ALA A 25 3.00 -3.34 26.64
C ALA A 25 2.88 -3.45 28.19
N GLY A 26 1.70 -3.63 28.73
CA GLY A 26 1.45 -3.64 30.18
C GLY A 26 1.76 -2.29 30.85
N VAL A 27 1.41 -1.18 30.17
CA VAL A 27 1.55 0.20 30.68
C VAL A 27 0.20 0.94 30.61
N THR A 28 0.14 2.15 31.14
CA THR A 28 -1.08 2.97 31.04
C THR A 28 -1.19 3.69 29.70
N ASN A 29 -2.41 4.00 29.26
CA ASN A 29 -2.62 4.80 28.06
C ASN A 29 -1.98 6.20 28.17
N SER A 30 -1.99 6.79 29.36
CA SER A 30 -1.35 8.08 29.63
C SER A 30 0.17 8.01 29.42
N THR A 31 0.81 6.90 29.80
CA THR A 31 2.25 6.67 29.55
C THR A 31 2.55 6.74 28.08
N ILE A 32 1.81 6.00 27.22
CA ILE A 32 1.99 6.05 25.77
C ILE A 32 1.77 7.47 25.23
N SER A 33 0.69 8.14 25.66
CA SER A 33 0.37 9.49 25.23
C SER A 33 1.46 10.50 25.59
N MET A 34 2.01 10.43 26.81
CA MET A 34 3.06 11.33 27.27
C MET A 34 4.36 11.13 26.50
N ILE A 35 4.74 9.88 26.22
CA ILE A 35 5.94 9.57 25.41
C ILE A 35 5.74 10.08 23.97
N GLU A 36 4.60 9.81 23.35
CA GLU A 36 4.32 10.25 21.96
C GLU A 36 4.26 11.77 21.80
N LYS A 37 3.92 12.50 22.86
CA LYS A 37 3.92 13.97 22.89
C LYS A 37 5.26 14.57 23.32
N ASN A 38 6.26 13.73 23.64
CA ASN A 38 7.55 14.15 24.20
C ASN A 38 7.43 14.96 25.51
N THR A 39 6.33 14.80 26.24
CA THR A 39 6.16 15.43 27.54
C THR A 39 6.91 14.69 28.66
N VAL A 40 7.30 13.44 28.40
CA VAL A 40 8.14 12.62 29.27
C VAL A 40 9.17 11.88 28.42
N SER A 41 10.43 11.90 28.85
CA SER A 41 11.47 11.03 28.30
C SER A 41 11.48 9.71 29.10
N PRO A 42 11.14 8.57 28.48
CA PRO A 42 11.12 7.29 29.19
C PRO A 42 12.58 6.85 29.51
N SER A 43 12.77 6.19 30.64
CA SER A 43 14.01 5.45 30.86
C SER A 43 14.13 4.32 29.84
N PHE A 44 15.36 3.83 29.60
CA PHE A 44 15.59 2.73 28.67
C PHE A 44 14.75 1.49 29.00
N SER A 45 14.64 1.14 30.27
CA SER A 45 13.82 0.02 30.74
C SER A 45 12.33 0.23 30.47
N SER A 46 11.84 1.47 30.65
CA SER A 46 10.45 1.83 30.32
C SER A 46 10.19 1.76 28.81
N LEU A 47 11.15 2.21 28.01
CA LEU A 47 11.06 2.12 26.55
C LEU A 47 11.02 0.66 26.10
N LEU A 48 11.94 -0.19 26.58
CA LEU A 48 11.94 -1.62 26.26
C LEU A 48 10.60 -2.28 26.60
N LYS A 49 9.98 -1.90 27.73
CA LYS A 49 8.67 -2.39 28.11
C LYS A 49 7.60 -1.99 27.09
N VAL A 50 7.60 -0.74 26.63
CA VAL A 50 6.67 -0.25 25.60
C VAL A 50 6.90 -0.98 24.27
N LEU A 51 8.14 -1.19 23.89
CA LEU A 51 8.50 -1.86 22.62
C LEU A 51 8.06 -3.33 22.57
N LYS A 52 7.95 -4.02 23.72
CA LYS A 52 7.36 -5.37 23.78
C LYS A 52 5.90 -5.43 23.32
N GLY A 53 5.21 -4.30 23.26
CA GLY A 53 3.85 -4.23 22.72
C GLY A 53 3.76 -4.28 21.20
N PHE A 54 4.89 -4.18 20.49
CA PHE A 54 4.97 -4.30 19.04
C PHE A 54 5.38 -5.70 18.60
N PRO A 55 4.94 -6.14 17.42
CA PRO A 55 5.38 -7.39 16.80
C PRO A 55 6.73 -7.19 16.05
N MET A 56 7.71 -6.50 16.69
CA MET A 56 9.01 -6.18 16.11
C MET A 56 10.09 -6.14 17.17
N GLY A 57 11.34 -6.35 16.75
CA GLY A 57 12.51 -6.26 17.61
C GLY A 57 12.91 -4.83 17.96
N VAL A 58 13.71 -4.67 19.03
CA VAL A 58 14.25 -3.35 19.43
C VAL A 58 15.14 -2.78 18.34
N GLU A 59 15.99 -3.61 17.73
CA GLU A 59 16.86 -3.20 16.63
C GLU A 59 16.02 -2.68 15.46
N GLU A 60 15.03 -3.42 15.05
CA GLU A 60 14.10 -3.04 13.98
C GLU A 60 13.39 -1.74 14.30
N PHE A 61 12.96 -1.53 15.55
CA PHE A 61 12.37 -0.26 15.97
C PHE A 61 13.30 0.91 15.71
N PHE A 62 14.61 0.79 15.90
CA PHE A 62 15.56 1.90 15.71
C PHE A 62 16.10 2.01 14.28
N THR A 63 16.18 0.91 13.53
CA THR A 63 16.71 0.87 12.16
C THR A 63 15.66 1.08 11.10
N THR A 64 14.39 0.76 11.40
CA THR A 64 13.28 0.99 10.45
C THR A 64 13.27 2.45 10.00
N ASP A 65 13.42 2.67 8.71
CA ASP A 65 13.35 4.00 8.14
C ASP A 65 11.94 4.58 8.27
N LEU A 66 11.80 5.59 9.14
CA LEU A 66 10.57 6.35 9.33
C LEU A 66 10.56 7.62 8.48
N VAL A 67 11.34 7.65 7.41
CA VAL A 67 11.31 8.78 6.50
C VAL A 67 9.88 8.90 6.00
N MET A 68 9.12 9.77 6.65
CA MET A 68 7.95 10.38 6.03
C MET A 68 8.52 11.17 4.86
N THR A 69 8.62 10.54 3.73
CA THR A 69 9.03 11.23 2.52
C THR A 69 8.03 12.35 2.29
N LYS A 70 8.48 13.59 2.48
CA LYS A 70 7.77 14.77 1.99
C LYS A 70 7.82 14.82 0.46
N GLN A 71 8.24 13.73 -0.17
CA GLN A 71 8.32 13.61 -1.61
C GLN A 71 6.91 13.66 -2.19
N VAL A 72 6.66 14.65 -3.03
CA VAL A 72 5.38 14.86 -3.70
C VAL A 72 5.44 14.38 -5.14
N VAL A 73 6.63 14.42 -5.75
CA VAL A 73 6.85 14.03 -7.14
C VAL A 73 7.72 12.79 -7.19
N PHE A 74 7.26 11.77 -7.87
CA PHE A 74 7.96 10.52 -8.11
C PHE A 74 8.29 10.41 -9.60
N ARG A 75 9.57 10.54 -9.94
CA ARG A 75 10.03 10.41 -11.34
C ARG A 75 9.87 8.96 -11.80
N ALA A 76 9.76 8.74 -13.10
CA ALA A 76 9.51 7.41 -13.66
C ALA A 76 10.52 6.34 -13.17
N HIS A 77 11.80 6.72 -13.01
CA HIS A 77 12.86 5.83 -12.52
C HIS A 77 12.83 5.60 -10.99
N GLU A 78 12.04 6.36 -10.25
CA GLU A 78 11.86 6.23 -8.79
C GLU A 78 10.63 5.40 -8.43
N GLN A 79 9.80 5.05 -9.39
CA GLN A 79 8.60 4.24 -9.17
C GLN A 79 9.00 2.78 -8.95
N ALA A 80 8.41 2.15 -7.93
CA ALA A 80 8.72 0.75 -7.65
C ALA A 80 8.19 -0.17 -8.74
N ASP A 81 9.00 -1.14 -9.11
CA ASP A 81 8.63 -2.17 -10.07
C ASP A 81 7.85 -3.28 -9.36
N MET A 82 6.61 -3.46 -9.77
CA MET A 82 5.69 -4.50 -9.31
C MET A 82 5.30 -5.45 -10.43
N SER A 83 6.11 -5.49 -11.52
CA SER A 83 5.80 -6.26 -12.72
C SER A 83 5.63 -7.75 -12.43
N ALA A 84 4.55 -8.33 -12.93
CA ALA A 84 4.20 -9.73 -12.74
C ALA A 84 3.47 -10.27 -13.97
N GLN A 85 3.59 -11.57 -14.24
CA GLN A 85 2.84 -12.29 -15.27
C GLN A 85 2.90 -11.65 -16.68
N GLY A 86 4.02 -11.02 -17.02
CA GLY A 86 4.20 -10.35 -18.31
C GLY A 86 3.60 -8.95 -18.41
N VAL A 87 2.95 -8.47 -17.36
CA VAL A 87 2.46 -7.09 -17.25
C VAL A 87 3.51 -6.24 -16.52
N ALA A 88 3.90 -5.11 -17.12
CA ALA A 88 4.79 -4.17 -16.46
C ALA A 88 3.96 -3.21 -15.59
N ILE A 89 4.21 -3.22 -14.28
CA ILE A 89 3.46 -2.45 -13.29
C ILE A 89 4.43 -1.55 -12.52
N LYS A 90 4.16 -0.26 -12.48
CA LYS A 90 4.92 0.73 -11.71
C LYS A 90 4.04 1.34 -10.63
N LEU A 91 4.49 1.22 -9.37
CA LEU A 91 3.79 1.78 -8.21
C LEU A 91 4.33 3.16 -7.86
N ILE A 92 3.46 4.16 -7.91
CA ILE A 92 3.77 5.54 -7.56
C ILE A 92 3.66 5.70 -6.04
N GLY A 93 4.65 6.37 -5.44
CA GLY A 93 4.61 6.67 -4.00
C GLY A 93 4.81 5.46 -3.08
N HIS A 94 5.54 4.43 -3.53
CA HIS A 94 5.83 3.22 -2.74
C HIS A 94 6.46 3.54 -1.37
N SER A 95 7.27 4.60 -1.30
CA SER A 95 7.96 5.06 -0.08
C SER A 95 7.08 5.89 0.86
N VAL A 96 5.85 6.25 0.45
CA VAL A 96 4.92 7.01 1.28
C VAL A 96 4.30 6.07 2.33
N ALA A 97 4.62 6.34 3.60
CA ALA A 97 4.00 5.62 4.70
C ALA A 97 2.53 6.01 4.86
N ASP A 98 1.72 5.07 5.30
CA ASP A 98 0.29 5.28 5.60
C ASP A 98 -0.54 5.81 4.40
N ARG A 99 -0.13 5.50 3.15
CA ARG A 99 -0.95 5.83 1.98
C ARG A 99 -2.25 5.04 2.01
N ASN A 100 -3.34 5.71 1.70
CA ASN A 100 -4.67 5.09 1.58
C ASN A 100 -4.98 4.65 0.14
N ILE A 101 -4.20 5.14 -0.82
CA ILE A 101 -4.35 4.85 -2.24
C ILE A 101 -3.01 4.34 -2.77
N SER A 102 -3.06 3.28 -3.57
CA SER A 102 -1.97 2.83 -4.43
C SER A 102 -2.28 3.22 -5.86
N MET A 103 -1.43 4.03 -6.48
CA MET A 103 -1.59 4.43 -7.87
C MET A 103 -0.60 3.67 -8.74
N LEU A 104 -1.10 3.00 -9.77
CA LEU A 104 -0.35 2.14 -10.66
C LEU A 104 -0.32 2.73 -12.09
N SER A 105 0.80 2.54 -12.75
CA SER A 105 0.94 2.72 -14.19
C SER A 105 1.26 1.35 -14.77
N GLU A 106 0.37 0.84 -15.60
CA GLU A 106 0.37 -0.52 -16.06
C GLU A 106 0.53 -0.57 -17.58
N THR A 107 1.36 -1.49 -18.04
CA THR A 107 1.61 -1.71 -19.47
C THR A 107 1.41 -3.19 -19.76
N TYR A 108 0.47 -3.46 -20.62
CA TYR A 108 0.05 -4.79 -21.06
C TYR A 108 0.55 -5.01 -22.50
N PRO A 109 1.66 -5.74 -22.73
CA PRO A 109 2.03 -6.16 -24.07
C PRO A 109 0.92 -6.96 -24.75
N ALA A 110 1.00 -7.12 -26.07
CA ALA A 110 0.09 -7.99 -26.82
C ALA A 110 0.05 -9.41 -26.19
N GLY A 111 -1.13 -9.92 -25.92
CA GLY A 111 -1.35 -11.23 -25.27
C GLY A 111 -1.10 -11.27 -23.76
N ALA A 112 -0.80 -10.14 -23.12
CA ALA A 112 -0.62 -10.09 -21.67
C ALA A 112 -1.94 -10.38 -20.93
N ASP A 113 -1.80 -11.06 -19.78
CA ASP A 113 -2.90 -11.58 -18.99
C ASP A 113 -2.51 -11.62 -17.52
N THR A 114 -3.35 -11.11 -16.63
CA THR A 114 -3.10 -11.15 -15.17
C THR A 114 -3.32 -12.54 -14.55
N GLY A 115 -3.66 -13.54 -15.34
CA GLY A 115 -3.72 -14.94 -14.97
C GLY A 115 -5.14 -15.54 -14.96
N GLU A 116 -5.20 -16.86 -15.10
CA GLU A 116 -6.48 -17.62 -15.08
C GLU A 116 -7.14 -17.61 -13.70
N GLU A 117 -6.35 -17.62 -12.64
CA GLU A 117 -6.83 -17.37 -11.30
C GLU A 117 -7.11 -15.88 -11.15
N MET A 118 -8.41 -15.54 -11.09
CA MET A 118 -8.82 -14.15 -10.95
C MET A 118 -8.34 -13.57 -9.62
N ILE A 119 -7.79 -12.36 -9.70
CA ILE A 119 -7.34 -11.60 -8.53
C ILE A 119 -8.53 -11.18 -7.68
N LYS A 120 -8.40 -11.22 -6.37
CA LYS A 120 -9.37 -10.66 -5.41
C LYS A 120 -8.68 -10.24 -4.12
N TYR A 121 -9.06 -9.10 -3.57
CA TYR A 121 -8.62 -8.58 -2.27
C TYR A 121 -9.66 -7.60 -1.71
N ASP A 122 -9.49 -7.16 -0.46
CA ASP A 122 -10.41 -6.19 0.14
C ASP A 122 -10.02 -4.76 -0.27
N GLY A 123 -10.92 -4.07 -0.95
CA GLY A 123 -10.73 -2.69 -1.38
C GLY A 123 -11.59 -2.31 -2.57
N GLU A 124 -11.17 -1.25 -3.21
CA GLU A 124 -11.81 -0.70 -4.41
C GLU A 124 -10.72 -0.43 -5.45
N GLU A 125 -11.07 -0.57 -6.71
CA GLU A 125 -10.20 -0.22 -7.81
C GLU A 125 -10.97 0.64 -8.83
N ALA A 126 -10.31 1.71 -9.27
CA ALA A 126 -10.74 2.56 -10.36
C ALA A 126 -9.59 2.76 -11.34
N GLY A 127 -9.88 2.85 -12.61
CA GLY A 127 -8.85 3.09 -13.61
C GLY A 127 -9.39 3.63 -14.92
N ILE A 128 -8.46 3.97 -15.80
CA ILE A 128 -8.75 4.48 -17.14
C ILE A 128 -7.77 3.88 -18.14
N VAL A 129 -8.26 3.48 -19.29
CA VAL A 129 -7.43 3.05 -20.42
C VAL A 129 -6.85 4.28 -21.11
N ILE A 130 -5.53 4.33 -21.24
CA ILE A 130 -4.81 5.45 -21.88
C ILE A 130 -4.47 5.14 -23.33
N GLU A 131 -4.11 3.88 -23.63
CA GLU A 131 -3.65 3.46 -24.94
C GLU A 131 -3.99 1.97 -25.14
N GLY A 132 -4.27 1.58 -26.39
CA GLY A 132 -4.63 0.18 -26.68
C GLY A 132 -6.01 -0.20 -26.18
N GLU A 133 -6.30 -1.49 -26.13
CA GLU A 133 -7.58 -2.04 -25.69
C GLU A 133 -7.36 -3.06 -24.57
N ILE A 134 -8.27 -3.12 -23.62
CA ILE A 134 -8.22 -4.08 -22.50
C ILE A 134 -9.56 -4.78 -22.37
N GLU A 135 -9.51 -6.09 -22.23
CA GLU A 135 -10.63 -6.87 -21.74
C GLU A 135 -10.53 -6.97 -20.22
N LEU A 136 -11.54 -6.44 -19.55
CA LEU A 136 -11.71 -6.53 -18.10
C LEU A 136 -12.83 -7.53 -17.79
N THR A 137 -12.52 -8.58 -17.04
CA THR A 137 -13.53 -9.48 -16.45
C THR A 137 -13.69 -9.11 -14.97
N VAL A 138 -14.93 -8.86 -14.55
CA VAL A 138 -15.28 -8.68 -13.12
C VAL A 138 -16.41 -9.65 -12.80
N ASP A 139 -16.18 -10.52 -11.83
CA ASP A 139 -17.07 -11.64 -11.49
C ASP A 139 -17.33 -12.53 -12.72
N HIS A 140 -18.51 -12.46 -13.32
CA HIS A 140 -18.89 -13.22 -14.51
C HIS A 140 -19.12 -12.34 -15.74
N GLN A 141 -18.84 -11.03 -15.66
CA GLN A 141 -19.09 -10.09 -16.74
C GLN A 141 -17.79 -9.67 -17.41
N ILE A 142 -17.82 -9.59 -18.73
CA ILE A 142 -16.69 -9.21 -19.58
C ILE A 142 -16.97 -7.84 -20.19
N TYR A 143 -16.00 -6.95 -20.08
CA TYR A 143 -16.05 -5.60 -20.61
C TYR A 143 -14.85 -5.39 -21.54
N HIS A 144 -15.09 -4.84 -22.74
CA HIS A 144 -14.04 -4.40 -23.67
C HIS A 144 -13.89 -2.89 -23.52
N LEU A 145 -12.72 -2.45 -23.07
CA LEU A 145 -12.42 -1.06 -22.79
C LEU A 145 -11.44 -0.52 -23.84
N VAL A 146 -11.75 0.68 -24.35
CA VAL A 146 -10.94 1.42 -25.30
C VAL A 146 -10.38 2.71 -24.66
N PRO A 147 -9.40 3.40 -25.28
CA PRO A 147 -8.83 4.63 -24.73
C PRO A 147 -9.89 5.66 -24.34
N GLY A 148 -9.81 6.12 -23.09
CA GLY A 148 -10.76 7.04 -22.49
C GLY A 148 -11.86 6.37 -21.67
N ASP A 149 -12.08 5.07 -21.81
CA ASP A 149 -13.00 4.33 -20.96
C ASP A 149 -12.42 4.17 -19.55
N GLY A 150 -13.28 4.40 -18.55
CA GLY A 150 -12.96 4.21 -17.14
C GLY A 150 -13.76 3.09 -16.53
N TYR A 151 -13.21 2.50 -15.46
CA TYR A 151 -13.87 1.47 -14.68
C TYR A 151 -13.80 1.78 -13.18
N PHE A 152 -14.74 1.20 -12.43
CA PHE A 152 -14.73 1.19 -10.96
C PHE A 152 -15.42 -0.10 -10.48
N PHE A 153 -14.79 -0.80 -9.55
CA PHE A 153 -15.39 -1.98 -8.92
C PHE A 153 -14.81 -2.24 -7.52
N HIS A 154 -15.52 -3.06 -6.74
CA HIS A 154 -15.02 -3.56 -5.46
C HIS A 154 -14.15 -4.80 -5.70
N THR A 155 -12.92 -4.78 -5.24
CA THR A 155 -11.89 -5.80 -5.53
C THR A 155 -12.08 -7.13 -4.82
N HIS A 156 -13.08 -7.25 -3.92
CA HIS A 156 -13.51 -8.55 -3.41
C HIS A 156 -14.22 -9.40 -4.50
N LEU A 157 -14.68 -8.77 -5.59
CA LEU A 157 -15.13 -9.46 -6.79
C LEU A 157 -13.91 -9.99 -7.55
N PRO A 158 -13.91 -11.27 -7.96
CA PRO A 158 -12.85 -11.82 -8.79
C PRO A 158 -12.72 -11.02 -10.08
N HIS A 159 -11.50 -10.60 -10.43
CA HIS A 159 -11.27 -9.79 -11.63
C HIS A 159 -10.00 -10.19 -12.36
N ARG A 160 -9.98 -9.90 -13.66
CA ARG A 160 -8.89 -10.24 -14.57
C ARG A 160 -8.79 -9.21 -15.68
N PHE A 161 -7.56 -8.84 -16.03
CA PHE A 161 -7.28 -7.96 -17.16
C PHE A 161 -6.52 -8.73 -18.23
N ARG A 162 -6.92 -8.56 -19.50
CA ARG A 162 -6.27 -9.17 -20.64
C ARG A 162 -6.10 -8.18 -21.78
N ASN A 163 -4.94 -8.20 -22.42
CA ASN A 163 -4.75 -7.56 -23.70
C ASN A 163 -4.86 -8.64 -24.81
N LEU A 164 -6.00 -8.73 -25.43
CA LEU A 164 -6.26 -9.66 -26.53
C LEU A 164 -5.90 -9.09 -27.90
N GLY A 165 -5.49 -7.80 -27.96
CA GLY A 165 -5.06 -7.12 -29.17
C GLY A 165 -3.62 -7.45 -29.55
N ASP A 166 -3.19 -6.87 -30.65
CA ASP A 166 -1.85 -7.03 -31.24
C ASP A 166 -0.91 -5.85 -30.90
N ILE A 167 -1.43 -4.81 -30.24
CA ILE A 167 -0.66 -3.65 -29.78
C ILE A 167 -0.63 -3.60 -28.25
N THR A 168 0.38 -2.91 -27.72
CA THR A 168 0.49 -2.67 -26.28
C THR A 168 -0.64 -1.79 -25.77
N ALA A 169 -1.27 -2.18 -24.65
CA ALA A 169 -2.23 -1.36 -23.93
C ALA A 169 -1.61 -0.75 -22.67
N LYS A 170 -2.09 0.44 -22.29
CA LYS A 170 -1.68 1.16 -21.08
C LYS A 170 -2.89 1.55 -20.26
N VAL A 171 -2.82 1.27 -18.98
CA VAL A 171 -3.84 1.58 -17.99
C VAL A 171 -3.22 2.37 -16.85
N VAL A 172 -3.95 3.34 -16.31
CA VAL A 172 -3.62 3.96 -15.04
C VAL A 172 -4.73 3.61 -14.07
N SER A 173 -4.37 3.00 -12.95
CA SER A 173 -5.33 2.61 -11.93
C SER A 173 -4.98 3.18 -10.55
N ALA A 174 -5.99 3.23 -9.70
CA ALA A 174 -5.89 3.61 -8.30
C ALA A 174 -6.64 2.58 -7.48
N ASN A 175 -5.98 2.01 -6.47
CA ASN A 175 -6.59 1.03 -5.61
C ASN A 175 -6.51 1.41 -4.14
N THR A 176 -7.53 1.01 -3.37
CA THR A 176 -7.52 1.03 -1.91
C THR A 176 -7.29 -0.39 -1.40
N GLY A 177 -6.79 -0.51 -0.18
CA GLY A 177 -6.46 -1.81 0.40
C GLY A 177 -5.00 -2.24 0.17
N ASN A 178 -4.65 -3.42 0.64
CA ASN A 178 -3.32 -3.99 0.44
C ASN A 178 -3.30 -4.72 -0.90
N VAL A 179 -2.74 -4.09 -1.90
CA VAL A 179 -2.34 -4.77 -3.14
C VAL A 179 -1.11 -5.61 -2.79
N ALA A 180 -1.33 -6.78 -2.19
CA ALA A 180 -0.30 -7.79 -2.02
C ALA A 180 -0.31 -8.65 -3.28
N HIS A 181 0.73 -8.57 -4.04
CA HIS A 181 1.05 -9.50 -5.12
C HIS A 181 1.92 -10.63 -4.59
#